data_663e7ba0a2749aa0526d7e20f4730317
#
_entry.id   663e7ba0a2749aa0526d7e20f4730317
#
_cell.length_a   1.000
_cell.length_b   1.000
_cell.length_c   1.000
_cell.angle_alpha   90.00
_cell.angle_beta   90.00
_cell.angle_gamma   90.00
#
_symmetry.space_group_name_H-M   'P 1'
#
loop_
_entity.id
_entity.type
_entity.pdbx_description
1 polymer ?
#
loop_
_entity_poly.entity_id
_entity_poly.type
_entity_poly.pdbx_seq_one_letter_code
_entity_poly.pdbx_strand_id
1 'polypeptide(L)'
;MADTTTYTNCFRIARTDGFVICLTELDKDIIIDDTELGFPAEEQTYLSAAGYTPTNMQSTSDNAVNNADVEGVLSAIGVQRQDIIGGKYDFAKIHMFIWDWENSILIKKLGSGHWGEVTIKDGSYVAEFRSLSQQLQQTIGRTYNPECDEQLGGTRCQVDLTPYTSTGEVTIVTDSQNFTSTLLGGTLPYGDDYFN
;
A
#
# COMPACT_ATOMS: atom_id res chain seq x y z
N MET A 1 -43.91 13.39 -7.62
CA MET A 1 -43.28 12.70 -6.45
C MET A 1 -41.80 12.83 -6.68
N ALA A 2 -41.07 13.51 -5.82
CA ALA A 2 -39.63 13.53 -5.89
C ALA A 2 -39.18 12.09 -5.56
N ASP A 3 -38.45 11.51 -6.47
CA ASP A 3 -37.81 10.19 -6.27
C ASP A 3 -36.73 10.39 -5.21
N THR A 4 -37.08 10.08 -3.95
CA THR A 4 -36.14 10.20 -2.85
C THR A 4 -35.22 9.01 -2.94
N THR A 5 -34.03 9.23 -3.47
CA THR A 5 -33.00 8.18 -3.51
C THR A 5 -32.63 7.79 -2.09
N THR A 6 -32.93 6.54 -1.70
CA THR A 6 -32.60 5.97 -0.39
C THR A 6 -31.18 5.41 -0.35
N TYR A 7 -30.44 5.54 -1.45
CA TYR A 7 -29.12 4.97 -1.63
C TYR A 7 -28.00 5.99 -1.36
N THR A 8 -26.96 5.52 -0.68
CA THR A 8 -25.77 6.33 -0.43
C THR A 8 -24.50 5.53 -0.72
N ASN A 9 -23.44 6.20 -1.13
CA ASN A 9 -22.13 5.60 -1.24
C ASN A 9 -21.47 5.55 0.14
N CYS A 10 -20.89 4.40 0.45
CA CYS A 10 -20.16 4.16 1.68
C CYS A 10 -18.74 3.68 1.38
N PHE A 11 -17.83 4.10 2.24
CA PHE A 11 -16.40 3.80 2.12
C PHE A 11 -15.89 3.27 3.45
N ARG A 12 -15.23 2.13 3.42
CA ARG A 12 -14.55 1.56 4.57
C ARG A 12 -13.06 1.51 4.29
N ILE A 13 -12.29 2.26 5.06
CA ILE A 13 -10.84 2.39 4.92
C ILE A 13 -10.20 1.70 6.13
N ALA A 14 -9.45 0.64 5.88
CA ALA A 14 -8.75 -0.11 6.91
C ALA A 14 -7.23 0.11 6.74
N ARG A 15 -6.63 0.73 7.74
CA ARG A 15 -5.19 0.97 7.80
C ARG A 15 -4.43 -0.31 8.17
N THR A 16 -3.15 -0.34 7.88
CA THR A 16 -2.27 -1.48 8.20
C THR A 16 -2.05 -1.67 9.70
N ASP A 17 -2.25 -0.61 10.52
CA ASP A 17 -2.19 -0.67 11.99
C ASP A 17 -3.48 -1.17 12.64
N GLY A 18 -4.49 -1.56 11.85
CA GLY A 18 -5.77 -2.08 12.31
C GLY A 18 -6.84 -1.01 12.56
N PHE A 19 -6.52 0.27 12.44
CA PHE A 19 -7.51 1.33 12.57
C PHE A 19 -8.43 1.37 11.35
N VAL A 20 -9.74 1.51 11.58
CA VAL A 20 -10.75 1.53 10.52
C VAL A 20 -11.48 2.86 10.55
N ILE A 21 -11.63 3.48 9.39
CA ILE A 21 -12.48 4.66 9.19
C ILE A 21 -13.60 4.28 8.23
N CYS A 22 -14.82 4.60 8.62
CA CYS A 22 -16.00 4.41 7.80
C CYS A 22 -16.62 5.77 7.49
N LEU A 23 -16.89 6.02 6.22
CA LEU A 23 -17.41 7.30 5.72
C LEU A 23 -18.64 7.05 4.84
N THR A 24 -19.58 7.99 4.84
CA THR A 24 -20.75 8.00 3.96
C THR A 24 -20.93 9.37 3.32
N GLU A 25 -21.49 9.40 2.11
CA GLU A 25 -21.89 10.64 1.43
C GLU A 25 -23.19 11.23 2.00
N LEU A 26 -23.87 10.50 2.89
CA LEU A 26 -25.07 10.99 3.53
C LEU A 26 -24.76 12.17 4.45
N ASP A 27 -25.71 13.06 4.65
CA ASP A 27 -25.60 14.24 5.52
C ASP A 27 -25.72 13.90 7.02
N LYS A 28 -25.92 12.63 7.35
CA LYS A 28 -26.01 12.07 8.71
C LYS A 28 -25.19 10.81 8.87
N ASP A 29 -24.74 10.55 10.08
CA ASP A 29 -24.07 9.30 10.42
C ASP A 29 -25.06 8.13 10.36
N ILE A 30 -24.58 6.99 9.88
CA ILE A 30 -25.35 5.73 9.83
C ILE A 30 -24.55 4.61 10.48
N ILE A 31 -25.25 3.67 11.10
CA ILE A 31 -24.65 2.47 11.67
C ILE A 31 -24.93 1.30 10.73
N ILE A 32 -23.88 0.60 10.35
CA ILE A 32 -23.93 -0.55 9.44
C ILE A 32 -23.27 -1.73 10.14
N ASP A 33 -23.91 -2.89 10.06
CA ASP A 33 -23.29 -4.17 10.44
C ASP A 33 -22.38 -4.63 9.30
N ASP A 34 -21.08 -4.65 9.54
CA ASP A 34 -20.05 -5.00 8.55
C ASP A 34 -20.08 -6.48 8.14
N THR A 35 -20.89 -7.34 8.79
CA THR A 35 -21.03 -8.76 8.42
C THR A 35 -21.53 -8.97 7.00
N GLU A 36 -22.46 -8.13 6.52
CA GLU A 36 -22.95 -8.20 5.14
C GLU A 36 -21.85 -7.88 4.12
N LEU A 37 -20.85 -7.13 4.52
CA LEU A 37 -19.69 -6.82 3.71
C LEU A 37 -18.65 -7.94 3.72
N GLY A 38 -18.77 -8.91 4.63
CA GLY A 38 -17.83 -10.03 4.80
C GLY A 38 -16.70 -9.72 5.80
N PHE A 39 -16.89 -8.74 6.68
CA PHE A 39 -15.98 -8.44 7.78
C PHE A 39 -16.48 -9.10 9.08
N PRO A 40 -15.62 -9.18 10.13
CA PRO A 40 -16.05 -9.61 11.45
C PRO A 40 -17.25 -8.78 11.93
N ALA A 41 -18.17 -9.43 12.63
CA ALA A 41 -19.40 -8.82 13.13
C ALA A 41 -19.08 -7.69 14.13
N GLU A 42 -19.09 -6.48 13.64
CA GLU A 42 -19.00 -5.25 14.42
C GLU A 42 -19.87 -4.19 13.78
N GLU A 43 -20.72 -3.59 14.59
CA GLU A 43 -21.44 -2.38 14.18
C GLU A 43 -20.44 -1.25 14.01
N GLN A 44 -20.35 -0.72 12.79
CA GLN A 44 -19.47 0.41 12.48
C GLN A 44 -20.29 1.66 12.22
N THR A 45 -19.85 2.76 12.80
CA THR A 45 -20.44 4.08 12.51
C THR A 45 -19.80 4.66 11.26
N TYR A 46 -20.59 4.81 10.22
CA TYR A 46 -20.18 5.50 9.00
C TYR A 46 -20.46 6.98 9.16
N LEU A 47 -19.39 7.73 9.30
CA LEU A 47 -19.44 9.17 9.56
C LEU A 47 -19.87 9.92 8.31
N SER A 48 -20.74 10.90 8.50
CA SER A 48 -21.07 11.87 7.46
C SER A 48 -19.83 12.64 7.05
N ALA A 49 -19.36 12.43 5.83
CA ALA A 49 -18.21 13.11 5.26
C ALA A 49 -18.68 14.05 4.13
N ALA A 50 -19.16 15.21 4.50
CA ALA A 50 -19.47 16.27 3.54
C ALA A 50 -18.22 16.61 2.72
N GLY A 51 -18.28 16.36 1.40
CA GLY A 51 -17.15 16.60 0.49
C GLY A 51 -16.33 15.36 0.11
N TYR A 52 -16.80 14.17 0.47
CA TYR A 52 -16.22 12.94 -0.04
C TYR A 52 -16.89 12.58 -1.37
N THR A 53 -16.23 12.84 -2.47
CA THR A 53 -16.80 12.61 -3.80
C THR A 53 -15.88 11.66 -4.57
N PRO A 54 -16.33 10.43 -4.87
CA PRO A 54 -15.59 9.58 -5.79
C PRO A 54 -15.70 10.18 -7.19
N THR A 55 -14.58 10.33 -7.86
CA THR A 55 -14.61 10.57 -9.30
C THR A 55 -15.18 9.32 -9.99
N ASN A 56 -15.78 9.51 -11.17
CA ASN A 56 -16.43 8.43 -11.90
C ASN A 56 -15.56 7.17 -11.98
N MET A 57 -15.97 6.11 -11.28
CA MET A 57 -15.37 4.79 -11.44
C MET A 57 -15.76 4.24 -12.81
N GLN A 58 -14.84 4.25 -13.75
CA GLN A 58 -15.04 3.57 -15.02
C GLN A 58 -14.72 2.08 -14.83
N SER A 59 -15.75 1.26 -14.82
CA SER A 59 -15.60 -0.19 -14.91
C SER A 59 -15.55 -0.57 -16.38
N THR A 60 -14.38 -0.87 -16.90
CA THR A 60 -14.22 -1.47 -18.23
C THR A 60 -14.26 -2.97 -18.11
N SER A 61 -14.91 -3.66 -19.06
CA SER A 61 -15.01 -5.12 -19.10
C SER A 61 -13.68 -5.80 -19.47
N ASP A 62 -12.75 -5.05 -20.01
CA ASP A 62 -11.39 -5.50 -20.25
C ASP A 62 -10.58 -5.39 -18.95
N ASN A 63 -9.64 -6.28 -18.75
CA ASN A 63 -8.76 -6.40 -17.57
C ASN A 63 -7.93 -5.13 -17.32
N ALA A 64 -8.47 -3.96 -17.69
CA ALA A 64 -7.89 -2.66 -17.49
C ALA A 64 -7.91 -2.29 -16.00
N VAL A 65 -6.85 -1.66 -15.55
CA VAL A 65 -6.74 -1.16 -14.17
C VAL A 65 -7.82 -0.10 -13.97
N ASN A 66 -8.79 -0.40 -13.13
CA ASN A 66 -9.77 0.59 -12.70
C ASN A 66 -9.11 1.47 -11.64
N ASN A 67 -8.51 2.56 -12.09
CA ASN A 67 -8.06 3.62 -11.20
C ASN A 67 -9.19 4.62 -11.05
N ALA A 68 -9.43 5.03 -9.83
CA ALA A 68 -10.32 6.14 -9.51
C ALA A 68 -9.60 7.05 -8.53
N ASP A 69 -9.90 8.33 -8.59
CA ASP A 69 -9.45 9.26 -7.59
C ASP A 69 -10.57 9.45 -6.57
N VAL A 70 -10.20 9.43 -5.32
CA VAL A 70 -11.12 9.68 -4.22
C VAL A 70 -10.71 10.99 -3.58
N GLU A 71 -11.58 12.00 -3.72
CA GLU A 71 -11.38 13.30 -3.09
C GLU A 71 -12.12 13.34 -1.75
N GLY A 72 -11.46 13.85 -0.72
CA GLY A 72 -12.04 13.99 0.61
C GLY A 72 -11.52 15.22 1.35
N VAL A 73 -12.28 15.65 2.34
CA VAL A 73 -11.91 16.78 3.20
C VAL A 73 -11.14 16.26 4.42
N LEU A 74 -10.04 16.94 4.74
CA LEU A 74 -9.29 16.68 5.96
C LEU A 74 -10.10 17.10 7.17
N SER A 75 -10.38 16.19 8.09
CA SER A 75 -11.14 16.48 9.30
C SER A 75 -10.47 15.89 10.54
N ALA A 76 -10.77 16.47 11.70
CA ALA A 76 -10.23 15.98 12.97
C ALA A 76 -10.76 14.60 13.37
N ILE A 77 -11.94 14.23 12.86
CA ILE A 77 -12.63 12.96 13.20
C ILE A 77 -12.38 11.91 12.13
N GLY A 78 -12.17 12.33 10.87
CA GLY A 78 -11.91 11.45 9.74
C GLY A 78 -10.42 11.34 9.41
N VAL A 79 -10.08 11.59 8.15
CA VAL A 79 -8.70 11.52 7.67
C VAL A 79 -7.93 12.77 8.07
N GLN A 80 -6.91 12.60 8.89
CA GLN A 80 -6.08 13.69 9.39
C GLN A 80 -4.83 13.89 8.53
N ARG A 81 -4.45 15.16 8.31
CA ARG A 81 -3.25 15.51 7.55
C ARG A 81 -1.97 14.87 8.12
N GLN A 82 -1.82 14.87 9.45
CA GLN A 82 -0.64 14.31 10.11
C GLN A 82 -0.50 12.81 9.88
N ASP A 83 -1.62 12.09 9.81
CA ASP A 83 -1.63 10.66 9.58
C ASP A 83 -1.26 10.31 8.13
N ILE A 84 -1.67 11.17 7.17
CA ILE A 84 -1.26 11.02 5.77
C ILE A 84 0.25 11.26 5.64
N ILE A 85 0.76 12.36 6.19
CA ILE A 85 2.20 12.68 6.14
C ILE A 85 3.03 11.61 6.87
N GLY A 86 2.49 11.04 7.94
CA GLY A 86 3.11 9.94 8.68
C GLY A 86 3.05 8.58 7.98
N GLY A 87 2.48 8.49 6.76
CA GLY A 87 2.39 7.25 5.99
C GLY A 87 1.43 6.20 6.56
N LYS A 88 0.54 6.58 7.50
CA LYS A 88 -0.37 5.62 8.13
C LYS A 88 -1.44 5.07 7.18
N TYR A 89 -1.68 5.77 6.08
CA TYR A 89 -2.61 5.34 5.04
C TYR A 89 -1.93 4.61 3.87
N ASP A 90 -0.61 4.48 3.91
CA ASP A 90 0.12 3.77 2.86
C ASP A 90 -0.37 2.32 2.79
N PHE A 91 -0.79 1.91 1.59
CA PHE A 91 -1.40 0.60 1.34
C PHE A 91 -2.67 0.30 2.16
N ALA A 92 -3.34 1.32 2.73
CA ALA A 92 -4.61 1.13 3.40
C ALA A 92 -5.62 0.48 2.45
N LYS A 93 -6.35 -0.52 2.93
CA LYS A 93 -7.40 -1.18 2.16
C LYS A 93 -8.64 -0.31 2.13
N ILE A 94 -9.22 -0.14 0.95
CA ILE A 94 -10.48 0.57 0.77
C ILE A 94 -11.53 -0.36 0.17
N HIS A 95 -12.73 -0.30 0.73
CA HIS A 95 -13.91 -0.98 0.21
C HIS A 95 -14.98 0.06 -0.04
N MET A 96 -15.56 0.01 -1.22
CA MET A 96 -16.61 0.93 -1.66
C MET A 96 -17.86 0.14 -2.00
N PHE A 97 -19.00 0.63 -1.52
CA PHE A 97 -20.29 -0.02 -1.75
C PHE A 97 -21.44 0.99 -1.70
N ILE A 98 -22.59 0.58 -2.21
CA ILE A 98 -23.85 1.31 -2.14
C ILE A 98 -24.72 0.68 -1.07
N TRP A 99 -25.19 1.51 -0.18
CA TRP A 99 -26.05 1.12 0.95
C TRP A 99 -27.41 1.80 0.86
N ASP A 100 -28.47 1.04 1.06
CA ASP A 100 -29.82 1.57 1.27
C ASP A 100 -29.98 1.88 2.77
N TRP A 101 -29.94 3.16 3.10
CA TRP A 101 -29.98 3.61 4.49
C TRP A 101 -31.39 3.53 5.13
N GLU A 102 -32.45 3.44 4.33
CA GLU A 102 -33.82 3.32 4.80
C GLU A 102 -34.16 1.85 5.16
N ASN A 103 -33.76 0.92 4.29
CA ASN A 103 -34.03 -0.50 4.46
C ASN A 103 -32.89 -1.25 5.14
N SER A 104 -31.75 -0.60 5.38
CA SER A 104 -30.53 -1.20 5.94
C SER A 104 -30.05 -2.43 5.15
N ILE A 105 -29.95 -2.28 3.83
CA ILE A 105 -29.57 -3.36 2.90
C ILE A 105 -28.38 -2.95 2.04
N LEU A 106 -27.44 -3.89 1.86
CA LEU A 106 -26.36 -3.75 0.89
C LEU A 106 -26.89 -3.91 -0.54
N ILE A 107 -26.85 -2.84 -1.32
CA ILE A 107 -27.30 -2.86 -2.70
C ILE A 107 -26.24 -3.43 -3.64
N LYS A 108 -25.01 -2.91 -3.53
CA LYS A 108 -23.93 -3.30 -4.46
C LYS A 108 -22.56 -3.01 -3.86
N LYS A 109 -21.63 -3.96 -4.01
CA LYS A 109 -20.20 -3.72 -3.81
C LYS A 109 -19.64 -3.08 -5.09
N LEU A 110 -19.09 -1.87 -4.99
CA LEU A 110 -18.53 -1.14 -6.13
C LEU A 110 -17.11 -1.59 -6.44
N GLY A 111 -16.31 -1.81 -5.39
CA GLY A 111 -14.94 -2.26 -5.56
C GLY A 111 -14.17 -2.32 -4.26
N SER A 112 -13.03 -2.98 -4.34
CA SER A 112 -12.04 -3.03 -3.27
C SER A 112 -10.64 -2.88 -3.85
N GLY A 113 -9.77 -2.26 -3.09
CA GLY A 113 -8.40 -2.00 -3.51
C GLY A 113 -7.57 -1.43 -2.38
N HIS A 114 -6.54 -0.70 -2.76
CA HIS A 114 -5.63 -0.02 -1.84
C HIS A 114 -5.52 1.46 -2.19
N TRP A 115 -5.24 2.26 -1.19
CA TRP A 115 -4.82 3.63 -1.44
C TRP A 115 -3.44 3.63 -2.08
N GLY A 116 -3.32 4.40 -3.16
CA GLY A 116 -2.08 4.71 -3.83
C GLY A 116 -1.49 6.03 -3.33
N GLU A 117 -1.11 6.87 -4.28
CA GLU A 117 -0.57 8.18 -3.97
C GLU A 117 -1.65 9.11 -3.38
N VAL A 118 -1.28 9.85 -2.34
CA VAL A 118 -2.18 10.82 -1.70
C VAL A 118 -1.60 12.22 -1.85
N THR A 119 -2.33 13.09 -2.52
CA THR A 119 -1.99 14.50 -2.69
C THR A 119 -2.83 15.36 -1.75
N ILE A 120 -2.19 16.23 -0.97
CA ILE A 120 -2.86 17.15 -0.05
C ILE A 120 -2.94 18.54 -0.70
N LYS A 121 -4.14 19.12 -0.76
CA LYS A 121 -4.39 20.48 -1.27
C LYS A 121 -5.32 21.23 -0.30
N ASP A 122 -4.90 22.39 0.16
CA ASP A 122 -5.71 23.40 0.86
C ASP A 122 -6.88 22.88 1.75
N GLY A 123 -6.58 21.91 2.61
CA GLY A 123 -7.60 21.36 3.53
C GLY A 123 -8.40 20.18 2.97
N SER A 124 -8.13 19.76 1.74
CA SER A 124 -8.62 18.53 1.12
C SER A 124 -7.47 17.59 0.78
N TYR A 125 -7.80 16.34 0.47
CA TYR A 125 -6.86 15.39 -0.09
C TYR A 125 -7.49 14.67 -1.29
N VAL A 126 -6.63 14.26 -2.20
CA VAL A 126 -6.98 13.38 -3.32
C VAL A 126 -6.15 12.11 -3.17
N ALA A 127 -6.82 10.99 -3.01
CA ALA A 127 -6.18 9.69 -2.90
C ALA A 127 -6.47 8.86 -4.16
N GLU A 128 -5.42 8.32 -4.77
CA GLU A 128 -5.57 7.39 -5.88
C GLU A 128 -6.09 6.05 -5.35
N PHE A 129 -7.18 5.57 -5.92
CA PHE A 129 -7.67 4.22 -5.67
C PHE A 129 -7.03 3.25 -6.68
N ARG A 130 -6.33 2.25 -6.16
CA ARG A 130 -5.72 1.18 -6.95
C ARG A 130 -6.47 -0.12 -6.73
N SER A 131 -7.15 -0.57 -7.78
CA SER A 131 -7.90 -1.83 -7.71
C SER A 131 -6.96 -3.04 -7.60
N LEU A 132 -7.50 -4.16 -7.14
CA LEU A 132 -6.75 -5.42 -7.05
C LEU A 132 -6.27 -5.92 -8.43
N SER A 133 -6.92 -5.52 -9.52
CA SER A 133 -6.50 -5.87 -10.89
C SER A 133 -5.13 -5.32 -11.25
N GLN A 134 -4.70 -4.21 -10.64
CA GLN A 134 -3.34 -3.70 -10.83
C GLN A 134 -2.27 -4.67 -10.33
N GLN A 135 -2.54 -5.40 -9.25
CA GLN A 135 -1.61 -6.41 -8.75
C GLN A 135 -1.46 -7.59 -9.71
N LEU A 136 -2.54 -7.92 -10.45
CA LEU A 136 -2.52 -8.98 -11.44
C LEU A 136 -1.74 -8.60 -12.72
N GLN A 137 -1.58 -7.32 -12.99
CA GLN A 137 -0.81 -6.82 -14.13
C GLN A 137 0.70 -6.72 -13.86
N GLN A 138 1.12 -6.89 -12.60
CA GLN A 138 2.55 -6.92 -12.31
C GLN A 138 3.17 -8.17 -12.92
N THR A 139 4.28 -7.96 -13.63
CA THR A 139 5.04 -9.08 -14.21
C THR A 139 5.61 -9.93 -13.08
N ILE A 140 4.99 -11.08 -12.83
CA ILE A 140 5.46 -12.06 -11.85
C ILE A 140 6.39 -13.01 -12.59
N GLY A 141 7.66 -12.87 -12.37
CA GLY A 141 8.64 -13.78 -12.97
C GLY A 141 9.96 -13.08 -13.23
N ARG A 142 10.99 -13.88 -13.44
CA ARG A 142 12.30 -13.41 -13.81
C ARG A 142 12.51 -13.61 -15.30
N THR A 143 13.10 -12.62 -15.92
CA THR A 143 13.62 -12.76 -17.28
C THR A 143 14.99 -13.41 -17.23
N TYR A 144 15.28 -14.30 -18.18
CA TYR A 144 16.63 -14.82 -18.35
C TYR A 144 17.51 -13.71 -18.95
N ASN A 145 18.41 -13.19 -18.13
CA ASN A 145 19.41 -12.21 -18.53
C ASN A 145 20.80 -12.86 -18.60
N PRO A 146 21.71 -12.36 -19.43
CA PRO A 146 23.10 -12.83 -19.46
C PRO A 146 23.83 -12.63 -18.14
N GLU A 147 23.42 -11.64 -17.37
CA GLU A 147 23.97 -11.31 -16.06
C GLU A 147 23.11 -11.92 -14.95
N CYS A 148 23.76 -12.44 -13.92
CA CYS A 148 23.10 -12.99 -12.76
C CYS A 148 22.57 -11.84 -11.87
N ASP A 149 21.27 -11.86 -11.58
CA ASP A 149 20.59 -10.88 -10.74
C ASP A 149 20.47 -11.32 -9.27
N GLU A 150 21.10 -12.44 -8.90
CA GLU A 150 21.09 -12.97 -7.54
C GLU A 150 22.28 -12.50 -6.73
N GLN A 151 22.05 -12.37 -5.43
CA GLN A 151 23.14 -12.15 -4.50
C GLN A 151 24.02 -13.42 -4.41
N LEU A 152 25.30 -13.23 -4.62
CA LEU A 152 26.28 -14.33 -4.54
C LEU A 152 26.22 -15.00 -3.15
N GLY A 153 26.12 -16.32 -3.13
CA GLY A 153 25.95 -17.10 -1.90
C GLY A 153 24.57 -17.02 -1.25
N GLY A 154 23.61 -16.30 -1.84
CA GLY A 154 22.23 -16.26 -1.36
C GLY A 154 21.49 -17.58 -1.52
N THR A 155 20.29 -17.67 -0.96
CA THR A 155 19.44 -18.90 -0.96
C THR A 155 19.18 -19.50 -2.33
N ARG A 156 19.21 -18.70 -3.38
CA ARG A 156 19.01 -19.16 -4.76
C ARG A 156 20.31 -19.42 -5.51
N CYS A 157 21.33 -18.59 -5.29
CA CYS A 157 22.63 -18.75 -5.91
C CYS A 157 23.32 -20.04 -5.46
N GLN A 158 23.23 -20.36 -4.17
CA GLN A 158 23.77 -21.58 -3.53
C GLN A 158 25.27 -21.84 -3.78
N VAL A 159 26.02 -20.85 -4.24
CA VAL A 159 27.48 -20.95 -4.35
C VAL A 159 28.06 -20.96 -2.94
N ASP A 160 28.88 -21.96 -2.65
CA ASP A 160 29.62 -22.00 -1.39
C ASP A 160 30.68 -20.90 -1.39
N LEU A 161 30.53 -19.92 -0.51
CA LEU A 161 31.49 -18.82 -0.37
C LEU A 161 32.62 -19.12 0.59
N THR A 162 32.59 -20.24 1.31
CA THR A 162 33.61 -20.60 2.32
C THR A 162 35.03 -20.55 1.76
N PRO A 163 35.29 -21.07 0.54
CA PRO A 163 36.65 -21.04 -0.04
C PRO A 163 37.11 -19.62 -0.42
N TYR A 164 36.16 -18.69 -0.60
CA TYR A 164 36.42 -17.32 -1.10
C TYR A 164 36.24 -16.26 0.00
N THR A 165 35.93 -16.66 1.21
CA THR A 165 35.71 -15.74 2.34
C THR A 165 36.86 -15.89 3.33
N SER A 166 37.50 -14.78 3.63
CA SER A 166 38.53 -14.69 4.67
C SER A 166 38.08 -13.67 5.71
N THR A 167 38.23 -14.04 6.98
CA THR A 167 37.93 -13.13 8.10
C THR A 167 39.23 -12.55 8.64
N GLY A 168 39.27 -11.22 8.81
CA GLY A 168 40.41 -10.51 9.37
C GLY A 168 39.97 -9.43 10.33
N GLU A 169 40.88 -9.02 11.17
CA GLU A 169 40.66 -7.94 12.13
C GLU A 169 41.35 -6.67 11.65
N VAL A 170 40.62 -5.56 11.69
CA VAL A 170 41.18 -4.23 11.40
C VAL A 170 41.93 -3.77 12.64
N THR A 171 43.26 -3.63 12.53
CA THR A 171 44.12 -3.30 13.66
C THR A 171 44.31 -1.80 13.86
N ILE A 172 44.40 -1.03 12.79
CA ILE A 172 44.60 0.42 12.84
C ILE A 172 43.76 1.06 11.73
N VAL A 173 43.04 2.10 12.06
CA VAL A 173 42.36 2.98 11.10
C VAL A 173 43.07 4.32 11.09
N THR A 174 43.66 4.69 9.96
CA THR A 174 44.40 5.97 9.81
C THR A 174 43.45 7.06 9.35
N ASP A 175 42.54 6.78 8.43
CA ASP A 175 41.52 7.69 7.93
C ASP A 175 40.34 6.89 7.34
N SER A 176 39.36 7.56 6.74
CA SER A 176 38.17 6.92 6.15
C SER A 176 38.45 5.98 4.97
N GLN A 177 39.65 5.99 4.43
CA GLN A 177 40.05 5.20 3.26
C GLN A 177 41.25 4.27 3.55
N ASN A 178 42.02 4.51 4.61
CA ASN A 178 43.23 3.78 4.92
C ASN A 178 43.14 3.07 6.26
N PHE A 179 43.29 1.78 6.23
CA PHE A 179 43.33 0.93 7.43
C PHE A 179 44.35 -0.21 7.27
N THR A 180 44.79 -0.75 8.36
CA THR A 180 45.65 -1.94 8.41
C THR A 180 44.84 -3.12 8.94
N SER A 181 44.95 -4.26 8.27
CA SER A 181 44.26 -5.49 8.67
C SER A 181 45.25 -6.64 8.80
N THR A 182 44.99 -7.57 9.71
CA THR A 182 45.82 -8.75 9.91
C THR A 182 45.84 -9.70 8.72
N LEU A 183 44.87 -9.65 7.83
CA LEU A 183 44.76 -10.50 6.64
C LEU A 183 45.26 -9.88 5.36
N LEU A 184 45.17 -8.55 5.21
CA LEU A 184 45.61 -7.84 3.99
C LEU A 184 47.13 -7.71 3.89
N GLY A 185 47.89 -8.03 4.91
CA GLY A 185 49.35 -8.05 4.88
C GLY A 185 49.98 -9.45 4.67
N GLY A 186 49.16 -10.49 4.59
CA GLY A 186 49.63 -11.84 4.25
C GLY A 186 49.62 -12.10 2.76
N THR A 187 50.40 -13.09 2.33
CA THR A 187 50.34 -13.60 0.97
C THR A 187 48.93 -14.17 0.74
N LEU A 188 48.08 -13.40 0.09
CA LEU A 188 46.75 -13.88 -0.31
C LEU A 188 46.99 -15.04 -1.33
N PRO A 189 46.23 -16.14 -1.25
CA PRO A 189 46.33 -17.23 -2.22
C PRO A 189 45.84 -16.82 -3.63
N TYR A 190 45.43 -15.58 -3.79
CA TYR A 190 44.93 -15.00 -5.04
C TYR A 190 45.97 -14.06 -5.61
N GLY A 191 46.35 -14.28 -6.87
CA GLY A 191 47.27 -13.36 -7.59
C GLY A 191 46.64 -12.00 -7.82
N ASP A 192 47.46 -11.01 -8.15
CA ASP A 192 47.08 -9.61 -8.33
C ASP A 192 45.95 -9.37 -9.38
N ASP A 193 45.66 -10.36 -10.23
CA ASP A 193 44.67 -10.29 -11.30
C ASP A 193 43.29 -10.88 -10.92
N TYR A 194 43.11 -11.29 -9.66
CA TYR A 194 41.88 -11.96 -9.27
C TYR A 194 40.65 -11.03 -9.14
N PHE A 195 40.85 -9.73 -9.04
CA PHE A 195 39.82 -8.70 -8.90
C PHE A 195 39.78 -7.69 -10.05
N ASN A 196 40.35 -7.99 -11.21
CA ASN A 196 40.21 -7.19 -12.42
C ASN A 196 39.03 -7.60 -13.28
#